data_0b282f6412bbc11c920c886929a7668b
#
_entry.id   0b282f6412bbc11c920c886929a7668b
#
_cell.length_a   1.000
_cell.length_b   1.000
_cell.length_c   1.000
_cell.angle_alpha   90.00
_cell.angle_beta   90.00
_cell.angle_gamma   90.00
#
_symmetry.space_group_name_H-M   'P 1'
#
loop_
_entity.id
_entity.type
_entity.pdbx_description
1 polymer ?
#
loop_
_entity_poly.entity_id
_entity_poly.type
_entity_poly.pdbx_seq_one_letter_code
_entity_poly.pdbx_strand_id
1 'polypeptide(L)'
;MANKRMFNLSVIDTDAFLEMPLSTQALYFHLNMRADDDGFVGSPKIICRTVGASEDDLKLLIAKRFIILFEDGVIVIKHWRMHNTLSVNRYKETNYTEDKALLKIKQNKAYTLDNGQPLNDAKYIEIGKRQTIDEQKTNKRRTQIR
;
A
#
# COMPACT_ATOMS: atom_id res chain seq x y z
N MET A 1 -3.21 -12.23 10.21
CA MET A 1 -2.81 -11.66 8.93
C MET A 1 -3.97 -11.76 7.93
N ALA A 2 -4.20 -10.74 7.17
CA ALA A 2 -5.28 -10.76 6.18
C ALA A 2 -4.99 -11.78 5.07
N ASN A 3 -6.05 -12.44 4.61
CA ASN A 3 -5.96 -13.42 3.53
C ASN A 3 -6.24 -12.80 2.15
N LYS A 4 -6.68 -11.55 2.14
CA LYS A 4 -7.04 -10.84 0.91
C LYS A 4 -6.43 -9.44 0.92
N ARG A 5 -6.04 -8.97 -0.25
CA ARG A 5 -5.59 -7.60 -0.47
C ARG A 5 -6.24 -7.06 -1.74
N MET A 6 -6.39 -5.76 -1.79
CA MET A 6 -6.93 -5.06 -2.93
C MET A 6 -5.83 -4.43 -3.76
N PHE A 7 -6.09 -4.25 -5.05
CA PHE A 7 -5.17 -3.58 -5.97
C PHE A 7 -5.93 -2.51 -6.76
N ASN A 8 -5.30 -1.35 -6.88
CA ASN A 8 -5.86 -0.25 -7.63
C ASN A 8 -5.37 -0.33 -9.09
N LEU A 9 -6.30 -0.42 -10.01
CA LEU A 9 -5.98 -0.53 -11.43
C LEU A 9 -5.16 0.67 -11.92
N SER A 10 -5.36 1.86 -11.34
CA SER A 10 -4.60 3.05 -11.73
C SER A 10 -3.11 2.94 -11.46
N VAL A 11 -2.68 1.99 -10.62
CA VAL A 11 -1.26 1.72 -10.36
C VAL A 11 -0.74 0.60 -11.26
N ILE A 12 -1.46 -0.51 -11.31
CA ILE A 12 -0.97 -1.72 -12.01
C ILE A 12 -1.23 -1.70 -13.51
N ASP A 13 -1.99 -0.72 -14.01
CA ASP A 13 -2.26 -0.57 -15.44
C ASP A 13 -1.50 0.63 -16.04
N THR A 14 -0.42 1.04 -15.41
CA THR A 14 0.45 2.11 -15.90
C THR A 14 1.51 1.52 -16.84
N ASP A 15 2.00 2.34 -17.76
CA ASP A 15 3.12 1.94 -18.64
C ASP A 15 4.34 1.53 -17.83
N ALA A 16 4.65 2.27 -16.78
CA ALA A 16 5.79 1.96 -15.91
C ALA A 16 5.69 0.56 -15.31
N PHE A 17 4.48 0.15 -14.88
CA PHE A 17 4.27 -1.18 -14.31
C PHE A 17 4.30 -2.26 -15.38
N LEU A 18 3.59 -2.04 -16.48
CA LEU A 18 3.42 -3.04 -17.53
C LEU A 18 4.69 -3.27 -18.36
N GLU A 19 5.59 -2.30 -18.40
CA GLU A 19 6.90 -2.44 -19.05
C GLU A 19 7.88 -3.32 -18.27
N MET A 20 7.63 -3.55 -16.99
CA MET A 20 8.48 -4.45 -16.21
C MET A 20 8.29 -5.90 -16.64
N PRO A 21 9.34 -6.76 -16.51
CA PRO A 21 9.18 -8.18 -16.75
C PRO A 21 8.04 -8.78 -15.94
N LEU A 22 7.38 -9.80 -16.46
CA LEU A 22 6.28 -10.47 -15.75
C LEU A 22 6.73 -11.02 -14.41
N SER A 23 7.98 -11.48 -14.28
CA SER A 23 8.53 -11.94 -13.01
C SER A 23 8.56 -10.81 -11.97
N THR A 24 8.91 -9.60 -12.40
CA THR A 24 8.91 -8.42 -11.51
C THR A 24 7.51 -8.03 -11.10
N GLN A 25 6.57 -8.04 -12.06
CA GLN A 25 5.16 -7.78 -11.77
C GLN A 25 4.59 -8.81 -10.80
N ALA A 26 4.89 -10.09 -11.02
CA ALA A 26 4.45 -11.16 -10.14
C ALA A 26 5.01 -10.97 -8.71
N LEU A 27 6.28 -10.61 -8.59
CA LEU A 27 6.89 -10.35 -7.30
C LEU A 27 6.17 -9.22 -6.56
N TYR A 28 5.80 -8.15 -7.27
CA TYR A 28 5.03 -7.06 -6.68
C TYR A 28 3.74 -7.55 -6.03
N PHE A 29 2.98 -8.39 -6.72
CA PHE A 29 1.75 -8.96 -6.18
C PHE A 29 2.02 -9.85 -4.96
N HIS A 30 3.06 -10.68 -5.01
CA HIS A 30 3.44 -11.54 -3.89
C HIS A 30 3.86 -10.74 -2.65
N LEU A 31 4.60 -9.66 -2.85
CA LEU A 31 5.00 -8.77 -1.75
C LEU A 31 3.78 -8.11 -1.11
N ASN A 32 2.86 -7.61 -1.94
CA ASN A 32 1.62 -7.01 -1.45
C ASN A 32 0.78 -7.98 -0.62
N MET A 33 0.66 -9.22 -1.08
CA MET A 33 -0.14 -10.23 -0.37
C MET A 33 0.45 -10.58 1.01
N ARG A 34 1.75 -10.42 1.17
CA ARG A 34 2.47 -10.78 2.41
C ARG A 34 2.84 -9.57 3.26
N ALA A 35 2.42 -8.38 2.84
CA ALA A 35 2.65 -7.15 3.61
C ALA A 35 1.72 -7.08 4.82
N ASP A 36 2.16 -6.35 5.84
CA ASP A 36 1.30 -6.05 6.99
C ASP A 36 0.25 -4.99 6.62
N ASP A 37 -0.56 -4.58 7.60
CA ASP A 37 -1.68 -3.67 7.35
C ASP A 37 -1.27 -2.24 6.98
N ASP A 38 0.00 -1.90 7.14
CA ASP A 38 0.56 -0.62 6.69
C ASP A 38 1.39 -0.76 5.40
N GLY A 39 1.51 -1.96 4.87
CA GLY A 39 2.22 -2.21 3.62
C GLY A 39 3.69 -2.56 3.78
N PHE A 40 4.16 -2.86 5.00
CA PHE A 40 5.54 -3.21 5.27
C PHE A 40 5.80 -4.69 5.08
N VAL A 41 6.97 -5.02 4.54
CA VAL A 41 7.46 -6.38 4.36
C VAL A 41 8.85 -6.46 4.98
N GLY A 42 8.99 -7.27 6.03
CA GLY A 42 10.24 -7.36 6.77
C GLY A 42 11.34 -8.18 6.10
N SER A 43 10.96 -9.15 5.28
CA SER A 43 11.91 -10.09 4.68
C SER A 43 11.66 -10.26 3.18
N PRO A 44 11.85 -9.21 2.39
CA PRO A 44 11.54 -9.27 0.96
C PRO A 44 12.39 -10.28 0.21
N LYS A 45 13.64 -10.49 0.60
CA LYS A 45 14.53 -11.47 -0.04
C LYS A 45 14.05 -12.91 0.16
N ILE A 46 13.51 -13.21 1.33
CA ILE A 46 12.94 -14.53 1.61
C ILE A 46 11.73 -14.78 0.71
N ILE A 47 10.88 -13.78 0.56
CA ILE A 47 9.71 -13.87 -0.33
C ILE A 47 10.17 -14.08 -1.77
N CYS A 48 11.17 -13.32 -2.25
CA CYS A 48 11.76 -13.53 -3.57
C CYS A 48 12.13 -14.99 -3.81
N ARG A 49 12.85 -15.58 -2.88
CA ARG A 49 13.29 -16.97 -3.00
C ARG A 49 12.11 -17.93 -2.96
N THR A 50 11.16 -17.68 -2.10
CA THR A 50 9.98 -18.54 -1.92
C THR A 50 9.14 -18.61 -3.19
N VAL A 51 8.96 -17.49 -3.88
CA VAL A 51 8.12 -17.43 -5.08
C VAL A 51 8.90 -17.66 -6.39
N GLY A 52 10.21 -17.83 -6.30
CA GLY A 52 11.04 -18.07 -7.48
C GLY A 52 11.39 -16.82 -8.27
N ALA A 53 11.29 -15.65 -7.68
CA ALA A 53 11.73 -14.40 -8.29
C ALA A 53 13.22 -14.20 -8.05
N SER A 54 13.84 -13.34 -8.85
CA SER A 54 15.27 -13.00 -8.70
C SER A 54 15.45 -11.75 -7.85
N GLU A 55 16.68 -11.56 -7.34
CA GLU A 55 17.02 -10.31 -6.66
C GLU A 55 16.96 -9.10 -7.62
N ASP A 56 17.19 -9.33 -8.92
CA ASP A 56 17.05 -8.27 -9.93
C ASP A 56 15.60 -7.78 -10.04
N ASP A 57 14.63 -8.69 -9.89
CA ASP A 57 13.22 -8.30 -9.84
C ASP A 57 12.95 -7.35 -8.66
N LEU A 58 13.52 -7.66 -7.50
CA LEU A 58 13.38 -6.82 -6.31
C LEU A 58 14.04 -5.46 -6.53
N LYS A 59 15.27 -5.45 -7.08
CA LYS A 59 16.00 -4.21 -7.38
C LYS A 59 15.25 -3.34 -8.38
N LEU A 60 14.59 -3.94 -9.36
CA LEU A 60 13.83 -3.21 -10.36
C LEU A 60 12.61 -2.53 -9.71
N LEU A 61 11.91 -3.20 -8.81
CA LEU A 61 10.80 -2.60 -8.07
C LEU A 61 11.26 -1.40 -7.24
N ILE A 62 12.43 -1.49 -6.63
CA ILE A 62 13.02 -0.37 -5.87
C ILE A 62 13.37 0.77 -6.82
N ALA A 63 14.06 0.48 -7.92
CA ALA A 63 14.50 1.49 -8.88
C ALA A 63 13.33 2.21 -9.54
N LYS A 64 12.28 1.49 -9.86
CA LYS A 64 11.05 2.05 -10.46
C LYS A 64 10.11 2.66 -9.41
N ARG A 65 10.48 2.61 -8.16
CA ARG A 65 9.76 3.23 -7.03
C ARG A 65 8.36 2.68 -6.79
N PHE A 66 8.17 1.39 -7.02
CA PHE A 66 6.95 0.69 -6.59
C PHE A 66 7.04 0.24 -5.15
N ILE A 67 8.25 0.08 -4.64
CA ILE A 67 8.52 -0.19 -3.23
C ILE A 67 9.61 0.77 -2.73
N ILE A 68 9.60 1.05 -1.45
CA ILE A 68 10.59 1.90 -0.78
C ILE A 68 11.43 1.02 0.14
N LEU A 69 12.76 1.05 -0.04
CA LEU A 69 13.68 0.29 0.79
C LEU A 69 14.22 1.16 1.92
N PHE A 70 14.19 0.64 3.14
CA PHE A 70 14.78 1.26 4.32
C PHE A 70 16.15 0.67 4.62
N GLU A 71 16.93 1.37 5.44
CA GLU A 71 18.31 0.95 5.77
C GLU A 71 18.38 -0.40 6.45
N ASP A 72 17.36 -0.77 7.22
CA ASP A 72 17.28 -2.06 7.91
C ASP A 72 16.89 -3.24 7.00
N GLY A 73 16.72 -3.01 5.70
CA GLY A 73 16.33 -4.04 4.75
C GLY A 73 14.84 -4.27 4.62
N VAL A 74 14.04 -3.60 5.43
CA VAL A 74 12.57 -3.63 5.35
C VAL A 74 12.13 -2.81 4.15
N ILE A 75 11.07 -3.25 3.48
CA ILE A 75 10.44 -2.46 2.40
C ILE A 75 9.01 -2.09 2.78
N VAL A 76 8.49 -1.05 2.13
CA VAL A 76 7.08 -0.71 2.19
C VAL A 76 6.54 -0.56 0.77
N ILE A 77 5.31 -0.99 0.56
CA ILE A 77 4.61 -0.82 -0.72
C ILE A 77 4.22 0.65 -0.85
N LYS A 78 4.81 1.36 -1.81
CA LYS A 78 4.61 2.80 -1.98
C LYS A 78 3.13 3.18 -2.15
N HIS A 79 2.39 2.41 -2.95
CA HIS A 79 1.01 2.69 -3.28
C HIS A 79 0.01 1.96 -2.37
N TRP A 80 0.45 1.56 -1.17
CA TRP A 80 -0.33 0.74 -0.26
C TRP A 80 -1.71 1.32 0.05
N ARG A 81 -1.77 2.58 0.42
CA ARG A 81 -3.03 3.24 0.79
C ARG A 81 -3.90 3.62 -0.41
N MET A 82 -3.36 3.52 -1.62
CA MET A 82 -4.15 3.55 -2.84
C MET A 82 -4.80 2.20 -3.12
N HIS A 83 -4.09 1.12 -2.80
CA HIS A 83 -4.59 -0.24 -3.02
C HIS A 83 -5.60 -0.68 -1.96
N ASN A 84 -5.36 -0.35 -0.70
CA ASN A 84 -6.08 -0.93 0.43
C ASN A 84 -6.73 0.12 1.31
N THR A 85 -7.92 -0.22 1.79
CA THR A 85 -8.58 0.45 2.90
C THR A 85 -8.89 -0.60 3.97
N LEU A 86 -8.79 -0.23 5.24
CA LEU A 86 -8.98 -1.17 6.35
C LEU A 86 -10.01 -0.64 7.33
N SER A 87 -10.82 -1.55 7.87
CA SER A 87 -11.72 -1.22 8.95
C SER A 87 -10.97 -1.06 10.26
N VAL A 88 -11.48 -0.20 11.13
CA VAL A 88 -10.89 0.03 12.45
C VAL A 88 -10.76 -1.25 13.26
N ASN A 89 -11.69 -2.19 13.07
CA ASN A 89 -11.73 -3.44 13.83
C ASN A 89 -10.66 -4.45 13.39
N ARG A 90 -10.11 -4.29 12.19
CA ARG A 90 -9.14 -5.23 11.61
C ARG A 90 -7.74 -4.67 11.55
N TYR A 91 -7.61 -3.36 11.62
CA TYR A 91 -6.31 -2.71 11.46
C TYR A 91 -5.39 -3.02 12.64
N LYS A 92 -4.19 -3.45 12.32
CA LYS A 92 -3.09 -3.61 13.25
C LYS A 92 -1.91 -2.82 12.73
N GLU A 93 -1.43 -1.85 13.54
CA GLU A 93 -0.27 -1.06 13.17
C GLU A 93 0.95 -1.94 12.95
N THR A 94 1.79 -1.56 11.99
CA THR A 94 3.04 -2.26 11.69
C THR A 94 3.95 -2.33 12.92
N ASN A 95 4.76 -3.40 13.01
CA ASN A 95 5.82 -3.48 14.01
C ASN A 95 7.02 -2.59 13.64
N TYR A 96 7.12 -2.14 12.39
CA TYR A 96 8.23 -1.31 11.88
C TYR A 96 7.92 0.18 12.09
N THR A 97 7.69 0.55 13.36
CA THR A 97 7.24 1.90 13.73
C THR A 97 8.29 2.97 13.45
N GLU A 98 9.58 2.64 13.56
CA GLU A 98 10.66 3.58 13.27
C GLU A 98 10.70 3.92 11.77
N ASP A 99 10.55 2.92 10.90
CA ASP A 99 10.50 3.13 9.46
C ASP A 99 9.24 3.89 9.07
N LYS A 100 8.09 3.55 9.67
CA LYS A 100 6.83 4.24 9.44
C LYS A 100 6.93 5.72 9.81
N ALA A 101 7.67 6.06 10.86
CA ALA A 101 7.84 7.45 11.28
C ALA A 101 8.57 8.30 10.23
N LEU A 102 9.32 7.69 9.32
CA LEU A 102 10.00 8.38 8.24
C LEU A 102 9.09 8.66 7.04
N LEU A 103 7.94 8.00 6.97
CA LEU A 103 7.03 8.13 5.84
C LEU A 103 6.16 9.37 5.95
N LYS A 104 5.89 9.95 4.78
CA LYS A 104 4.87 10.97 4.57
C LYS A 104 3.93 10.48 3.49
N ILE A 105 2.82 11.15 3.31
CA ILE A 105 1.82 10.76 2.31
C ILE A 105 1.58 11.90 1.33
N LYS A 106 1.50 11.55 0.06
CA LYS A 106 1.16 12.49 -1.01
C LYS A 106 -0.35 12.65 -1.11
N GLN A 107 -0.78 13.65 -1.87
CA GLN A 107 -2.21 13.91 -2.11
C GLN A 107 -2.90 12.69 -2.74
N ASN A 108 -2.21 11.94 -3.59
CA ASN A 108 -2.75 10.73 -4.22
C ASN A 108 -2.71 9.50 -3.30
N LYS A 109 -2.34 9.67 -2.02
CA LYS A 109 -2.20 8.64 -0.99
C LYS A 109 -0.99 7.72 -1.15
N ALA A 110 -0.05 8.02 -2.03
CA ALA A 110 1.20 7.28 -2.11
C ALA A 110 2.13 7.68 -0.96
N TYR A 111 2.85 6.71 -0.41
CA TYR A 111 3.89 7.00 0.58
C TYR A 111 5.09 7.70 -0.07
N THR A 112 5.77 8.52 0.69
CA THR A 112 6.99 9.19 0.24
C THR A 112 7.92 9.43 1.43
N LEU A 113 9.22 9.49 1.17
CA LEU A 113 10.23 9.93 2.15
C LEU A 113 10.53 11.43 2.00
N ASP A 114 10.05 12.03 0.92
CA ASP A 114 10.36 13.42 0.57
C ASP A 114 9.24 14.38 1.02
N ASN A 115 8.74 15.20 0.12
CA ASN A 115 7.71 16.18 0.43
C ASN A 115 6.31 15.55 0.43
N GLY A 116 5.62 15.71 1.54
CA GLY A 116 4.27 15.19 1.71
C GLY A 116 3.69 15.64 3.03
N GLN A 117 2.47 15.21 3.30
CA GLN A 117 1.80 15.46 4.56
C GLN A 117 2.16 14.37 5.56
N PRO A 118 2.12 14.66 6.88
CA PRO A 118 2.28 13.61 7.89
C PRO A 118 1.23 12.52 7.72
N LEU A 119 1.61 11.28 8.04
CA LEU A 119 0.66 10.17 8.05
C LEU A 119 -0.41 10.39 9.11
N ASN A 120 -1.63 10.06 8.76
CA ASN A 120 -2.76 10.09 9.68
C ASN A 120 -3.49 8.75 9.61
N ASP A 121 -3.16 7.85 10.52
CA ASP A 121 -3.76 6.52 10.55
C ASP A 121 -5.25 6.57 10.82
N ALA A 122 -5.68 7.48 11.69
CA ALA A 122 -7.10 7.67 11.96
C ALA A 122 -7.86 8.01 10.69
N LYS A 123 -7.28 8.87 9.85
CA LYS A 123 -7.88 9.23 8.56
C LYS A 123 -7.91 8.03 7.61
N TYR A 124 -6.85 7.25 7.56
CA TYR A 124 -6.74 6.05 6.72
C TYR A 124 -7.77 4.98 7.13
N ILE A 125 -7.89 4.72 8.42
CA ILE A 125 -8.79 3.70 8.96
C ILE A 125 -10.24 4.21 8.98
N GLU A 126 -10.46 5.42 9.50
CA GLU A 126 -11.80 5.99 9.68
C GLU A 126 -12.46 6.38 8.36
N ILE A 127 -11.67 6.72 7.32
CA ILE A 127 -12.23 7.06 6.01
C ILE A 127 -13.13 5.92 5.50
N GLY A 128 -12.69 4.66 5.60
CA GLY A 128 -13.50 3.54 5.20
C GLY A 128 -14.82 3.46 5.96
N LYS A 129 -14.78 3.67 7.27
CA LYS A 129 -15.95 3.62 8.15
C LYS A 129 -16.84 4.85 7.99
N ARG A 130 -16.24 6.05 7.97
CA ARG A 130 -16.98 7.32 7.85
C ARG A 130 -17.60 7.47 6.48
N GLN A 131 -16.90 7.10 5.43
CA GLN A 131 -17.45 7.19 4.07
C GLN A 131 -18.74 6.40 3.95
N THR A 132 -18.79 5.20 4.52
CA THR A 132 -20.01 4.40 4.50
C THR A 132 -21.17 5.13 5.18
N ILE A 133 -20.93 5.73 6.35
CA ILE A 133 -21.96 6.45 7.11
C ILE A 133 -22.34 7.75 6.41
N ASP A 134 -21.36 8.53 5.96
CA ASP A 134 -21.58 9.82 5.32
C ASP A 134 -22.25 9.66 3.96
N GLU A 135 -21.88 8.65 3.19
CA GLU A 135 -22.54 8.36 1.92
C GLU A 135 -24.03 8.02 2.12
N GLN A 136 -24.35 7.25 3.14
CA GLN A 136 -25.73 6.94 3.47
C GLN A 136 -26.51 8.19 3.86
N LYS A 137 -25.94 9.05 4.68
CA LYS A 137 -26.56 10.32 5.07
C LYS A 137 -26.72 11.27 3.88
N THR A 138 -25.70 11.39 3.06
CA THR A 138 -25.72 12.23 1.89
C THR A 138 -26.78 11.75 0.89
N ASN A 139 -26.87 10.46 0.67
CA ASN A 139 -27.86 9.88 -0.23
C ASN A 139 -29.29 10.13 0.28
N LYS A 140 -29.52 10.00 1.57
CA LYS A 140 -30.81 10.32 2.17
C LYS A 140 -31.17 11.80 1.98
N ARG A 141 -30.23 12.71 2.19
CA ARG A 141 -30.44 14.14 1.98
C ARG A 141 -30.75 14.44 0.53
N ARG A 142 -29.99 13.86 -0.41
CA ARG A 142 -30.21 14.05 -1.84
C ARG A 142 -31.58 13.56 -2.26
N THR A 143 -31.99 12.42 -1.74
CA THR A 143 -33.31 11.85 -2.01
C THR A 143 -34.43 12.78 -1.50
N GLN A 144 -34.23 13.42 -0.35
CA GLN A 144 -35.21 14.34 0.23
C GLN A 144 -35.32 15.66 -0.54
N ILE A 145 -34.20 16.13 -1.08
CA ILE A 145 -34.14 17.40 -1.81
C ILE A 145 -34.72 17.26 -3.22
N ARG A 146 -34.61 16.10 -3.79
CA ARG A 146 -35.14 15.80 -5.11
C ARG A 146 -36.61 15.35 -5.05
#